data_cd60f98a68a2ceb3a5ee1a3abb179289
#
_entry.id   cd60f98a68a2ceb3a5ee1a3abb179289
#
_cell.length_a   1.000
_cell.length_b   1.000
_cell.length_c   1.000
_cell.angle_alpha   90.00
_cell.angle_beta   90.00
_cell.angle_gamma   90.00
#
_symmetry.space_group_name_H-M   'P 1'
#
loop_
_entity.id
_entity.type
_entity.pdbx_description
1 polymer ?
#
loop_
_entity_poly.entity_id
_entity_poly.type
_entity_poly.pdbx_seq_one_letter_code
_entity_poly.pdbx_strand_id
1 'polypeptide(L)'
;MADAGNDIANQRRIAPGSGRRRSPAYHKGRQLEPAARDEIAALLGDRPRDRDLLIEHLHRVQDEYGCLRAGHLQALAAEMRLSMAEVYEVASFYAHFDIVLDGETPPPPVTVRVCDSLTCAFSGGDALLESLPAELGAEVRVVRAPCMGRCDTAPVAEVGHRHVDHASADSIAAVVQSGKHHPEVPEHIRFDAYAENGGYTLLRSCLDGARSVDDVIESMEDSRLRGLGGAG
;
A
#
# COMPACT_ATOMS: atom_id res chain seq x y z
N MET A 1 14.94 49.87 -5.16
CA MET A 1 15.10 49.38 -6.55
C MET A 1 16.22 48.36 -6.51
N ALA A 2 15.90 47.13 -6.32
CA ALA A 2 16.87 46.03 -6.24
C ALA A 2 17.10 45.48 -7.65
N ASP A 3 18.34 45.28 -7.93
CA ASP A 3 18.97 44.93 -9.19
C ASP A 3 18.50 43.58 -9.75
N ALA A 4 17.57 43.60 -10.69
CA ALA A 4 17.09 42.44 -11.43
C ALA A 4 18.00 42.05 -12.63
N GLY A 5 19.21 42.65 -12.73
CA GLY A 5 20.09 42.53 -13.89
C GLY A 5 21.09 41.39 -13.86
N ASN A 6 21.30 40.72 -12.72
CA ASN A 6 22.42 39.78 -12.57
C ASN A 6 22.09 38.31 -12.69
N ASP A 7 20.82 37.91 -12.70
CA ASP A 7 20.42 36.52 -12.75
C ASP A 7 20.42 35.93 -14.18
N ILE A 8 20.25 36.75 -15.20
CA ILE A 8 20.15 36.26 -16.58
C ILE A 8 21.54 35.90 -17.15
N ALA A 9 22.61 36.55 -16.69
CA ALA A 9 23.97 36.30 -17.18
C ALA A 9 24.54 34.94 -16.71
N ASN A 10 24.03 34.41 -15.62
CA ASN A 10 24.51 33.14 -15.06
C ASN A 10 23.80 31.87 -15.63
N GLN A 11 22.69 32.07 -16.33
CA GLN A 11 21.86 30.95 -16.84
C GLN A 11 22.34 30.36 -18.17
N ARG A 12 23.33 30.95 -18.86
CA ARG A 12 23.74 30.50 -20.20
C ARG A 12 25.26 30.40 -20.39
N ARG A 13 25.99 29.90 -19.42
CA ARG A 13 27.41 29.61 -19.64
C ARG A 13 27.57 28.30 -20.40
N ILE A 14 27.87 28.42 -21.70
CA ILE A 14 28.37 27.28 -22.50
C ILE A 14 29.84 27.11 -22.13
N ALA A 15 30.26 25.95 -21.70
CA ALA A 15 31.65 25.67 -21.44
C ALA A 15 32.41 25.72 -22.77
N PRO A 16 33.51 26.50 -22.89
CA PRO A 16 34.26 26.59 -24.11
C PRO A 16 34.75 25.20 -24.56
N GLY A 17 34.38 24.80 -25.78
CA GLY A 17 34.85 23.54 -26.40
C GLY A 17 34.01 22.29 -26.20
N SER A 18 32.96 22.28 -25.38
CA SER A 18 32.19 21.04 -25.12
C SER A 18 30.92 20.88 -25.96
N GLY A 19 30.45 21.92 -26.61
CA GLY A 19 29.18 21.93 -27.36
C GLY A 19 27.92 21.59 -26.53
N ARG A 20 28.09 21.28 -25.24
CA ARG A 20 27.00 20.89 -24.34
C ARG A 20 26.41 22.12 -23.64
N ARG A 21 25.14 22.38 -23.86
CA ARG A 21 24.37 23.34 -23.07
C ARG A 21 24.31 22.85 -21.63
N ARG A 22 24.63 23.73 -20.66
CA ARG A 22 24.35 23.44 -19.26
C ARG A 22 22.83 23.28 -19.07
N SER A 23 22.44 22.30 -18.29
CA SER A 23 21.04 22.15 -17.89
C SER A 23 20.53 23.45 -17.24
N PRO A 24 19.26 23.82 -17.46
CA PRO A 24 18.67 24.97 -16.77
C PRO A 24 18.86 24.85 -15.26
N ALA A 25 18.99 25.98 -14.58
CA ALA A 25 19.18 26.03 -13.12
C ALA A 25 17.89 25.65 -12.33
N TYR A 26 16.79 25.37 -13.02
CA TYR A 26 15.56 24.91 -12.39
C TYR A 26 15.45 23.39 -12.46
N HIS A 27 14.92 22.80 -11.41
CA HIS A 27 14.68 21.35 -11.33
C HIS A 27 13.61 20.95 -12.34
N LYS A 28 13.85 19.83 -13.04
CA LYS A 28 12.84 19.21 -13.90
C LYS A 28 11.89 18.37 -13.05
N GLY A 29 10.63 18.33 -13.46
CA GLY A 29 9.59 17.55 -12.79
C GLY A 29 8.83 18.37 -11.73
N ARG A 30 7.97 17.67 -10.97
CA ARG A 30 7.18 18.29 -9.90
C ARG A 30 8.11 18.85 -8.82
N GLN A 31 7.85 20.08 -8.41
CA GLN A 31 8.56 20.67 -7.29
C GLN A 31 7.93 20.23 -5.96
N LEU A 32 8.76 20.10 -4.93
CA LEU A 32 8.30 19.76 -3.59
C LEU A 32 7.52 20.96 -3.00
N GLU A 33 6.26 20.72 -2.72
CA GLU A 33 5.38 21.71 -2.08
C GLU A 33 5.65 21.75 -0.57
N PRO A 34 5.93 22.93 0.02
CA PRO A 34 6.24 23.02 1.46
C PRO A 34 5.11 22.45 2.34
N ALA A 35 3.85 22.73 2.03
CA ALA A 35 2.72 22.22 2.79
C ALA A 35 2.65 20.68 2.80
N ALA A 36 2.75 20.05 1.62
CA ALA A 36 2.75 18.59 1.51
C ALA A 36 3.94 17.96 2.23
N ARG A 37 5.11 18.61 2.21
CA ARG A 37 6.28 18.18 2.97
C ARG A 37 6.01 18.19 4.48
N ASP A 38 5.48 19.30 4.98
CA ASP A 38 5.21 19.45 6.42
C ASP A 38 4.13 18.46 6.89
N GLU A 39 3.09 18.22 6.08
CA GLU A 39 2.05 17.22 6.31
C GLU A 39 2.61 15.80 6.38
N ILE A 40 3.43 15.40 5.43
CA ILE A 40 4.05 14.06 5.40
C ILE A 40 5.06 13.91 6.53
N ALA A 41 5.89 14.92 6.82
CA ALA A 41 6.83 14.88 7.92
C ALA A 41 6.11 14.71 9.27
N ALA A 42 5.01 15.45 9.49
CA ALA A 42 4.20 15.34 10.69
C ALA A 42 3.53 13.96 10.82
N LEU A 43 2.96 13.44 9.72
CA LEU A 43 2.32 12.11 9.69
C LEU A 43 3.31 10.98 10.02
N LEU A 44 4.50 11.05 9.47
CA LEU A 44 5.52 10.04 9.71
C LEU A 44 6.19 10.17 11.08
N GLY A 45 6.29 11.37 11.65
CA GLY A 45 6.94 11.60 12.96
C GLY A 45 8.34 11.00 13.02
N ASP A 46 8.66 10.30 14.11
CA ASP A 46 9.97 9.68 14.36
C ASP A 46 10.15 8.28 13.71
N ARG A 47 9.21 7.85 12.87
CA ARG A 47 9.31 6.53 12.21
C ARG A 47 10.51 6.47 11.28
N PRO A 48 11.17 5.29 11.17
CA PRO A 48 12.26 5.11 10.21
C PRO A 48 11.82 5.42 8.77
N ARG A 49 12.78 5.89 7.95
CA ARG A 49 12.59 6.19 6.53
C ARG A 49 13.27 5.16 5.64
N ASP A 50 13.34 3.92 6.13
CA ASP A 50 13.98 2.82 5.41
C ASP A 50 13.15 2.44 4.19
N ARG A 51 13.82 2.02 3.12
CA ARG A 51 13.20 1.74 1.82
C ARG A 51 12.12 0.64 1.90
N ASP A 52 12.32 -0.35 2.73
CA ASP A 52 11.40 -1.47 2.96
C ASP A 52 10.09 -1.06 3.63
N LEU A 53 10.04 0.13 4.24
CA LEU A 53 8.83 0.69 4.86
C LEU A 53 7.97 1.53 3.87
N LEU A 54 8.30 1.55 2.57
CA LEU A 54 7.57 2.39 1.61
C LEU A 54 6.08 2.05 1.56
N ILE A 55 5.73 0.76 1.54
CA ILE A 55 4.33 0.32 1.45
C ILE A 55 3.55 0.74 2.71
N GLU A 56 4.14 0.58 3.88
CA GLU A 56 3.55 1.01 5.16
C GLU A 56 3.32 2.52 5.20
N HIS A 57 4.26 3.28 4.67
CA HIS A 57 4.10 4.75 4.60
C HIS A 57 3.03 5.15 3.59
N LEU A 58 2.92 4.47 2.44
CA LEU A 58 1.83 4.69 1.48
C LEU A 58 0.47 4.40 2.10
N HIS A 59 0.32 3.30 2.86
CA HIS A 59 -0.90 3.02 3.62
C HIS A 59 -1.24 4.16 4.58
N ARG A 60 -0.27 4.62 5.38
CA ARG A 60 -0.49 5.73 6.32
C ARG A 60 -0.97 7.00 5.64
N VAL A 61 -0.36 7.34 4.49
CA VAL A 61 -0.77 8.52 3.73
C VAL A 61 -2.20 8.35 3.20
N GLN A 62 -2.53 7.19 2.66
CA GLN A 62 -3.87 6.94 2.16
C GLN A 62 -4.91 6.89 3.28
N ASP A 63 -4.60 6.29 4.41
CA ASP A 63 -5.51 6.21 5.57
C ASP A 63 -5.82 7.59 6.14
N GLU A 64 -4.82 8.48 6.20
CA GLU A 64 -4.99 9.84 6.71
C GLU A 64 -5.74 10.75 5.75
N TYR A 65 -5.40 10.70 4.45
CA TYR A 65 -5.91 11.65 3.45
C TYR A 65 -6.96 11.06 2.50
N GLY A 66 -7.32 9.78 2.66
CA GLY A 66 -8.27 9.05 1.81
C GLY A 66 -7.76 8.72 0.41
N CYS A 67 -6.57 9.21 0.03
CA CYS A 67 -5.94 8.96 -1.26
C CYS A 67 -4.46 9.38 -1.25
N LEU A 68 -3.72 8.98 -2.28
CA LEU A 68 -2.34 9.35 -2.51
C LEU A 68 -2.27 10.53 -3.50
N ARG A 69 -2.25 11.76 -3.01
CA ARG A 69 -2.10 12.94 -3.87
C ARG A 69 -0.69 13.03 -4.44
N ALA A 70 -0.56 13.53 -5.67
CA ALA A 70 0.73 13.66 -6.33
C ALA A 70 1.75 14.50 -5.51
N GLY A 71 1.30 15.55 -4.78
CA GLY A 71 2.12 16.34 -3.86
C GLY A 71 2.62 15.50 -2.67
N HIS A 72 1.76 14.67 -2.07
CA HIS A 72 2.13 13.78 -0.97
C HIS A 72 3.12 12.69 -1.42
N LEU A 73 2.93 12.10 -2.61
CA LEU A 73 3.89 11.15 -3.16
C LEU A 73 5.27 11.78 -3.38
N GLN A 74 5.31 13.03 -3.86
CA GLN A 74 6.58 13.76 -4.01
C GLN A 74 7.23 14.05 -2.64
N ALA A 75 6.43 14.42 -1.64
CA ALA A 75 6.91 14.66 -0.29
C ALA A 75 7.45 13.38 0.37
N LEU A 76 6.72 12.27 0.21
CA LEU A 76 7.13 10.95 0.70
C LEU A 76 8.45 10.49 0.04
N ALA A 77 8.57 10.67 -1.28
CA ALA A 77 9.80 10.38 -2.01
C ALA A 77 11.00 11.17 -1.44
N ALA A 78 10.80 12.46 -1.15
CA ALA A 78 11.83 13.31 -0.56
C ALA A 78 12.21 12.86 0.86
N GLU A 79 11.22 12.56 1.73
CA GLU A 79 11.43 12.06 3.10
C GLU A 79 12.20 10.74 3.12
N MET A 80 11.88 9.82 2.24
CA MET A 80 12.52 8.50 2.14
C MET A 80 13.79 8.49 1.29
N ARG A 81 14.17 9.62 0.69
CA ARG A 81 15.31 9.72 -0.25
C ARG A 81 15.21 8.77 -1.44
N LEU A 82 13.99 8.57 -1.91
CA LEU A 82 13.67 7.79 -3.10
C LEU A 82 13.38 8.72 -4.28
N SER A 83 13.46 8.21 -5.49
CA SER A 83 12.95 8.95 -6.65
C SER A 83 11.42 8.93 -6.68
N MET A 84 10.80 9.96 -7.26
CA MET A 84 9.35 9.97 -7.47
C MET A 84 8.88 8.78 -8.32
N ALA A 85 9.70 8.32 -9.27
CA ALA A 85 9.38 7.17 -10.10
C ALA A 85 9.27 5.89 -9.27
N GLU A 86 10.20 5.62 -8.35
CA GLU A 86 10.16 4.45 -7.46
C GLU A 86 8.91 4.46 -6.58
N VAL A 87 8.58 5.60 -5.98
CA VAL A 87 7.38 5.72 -5.13
C VAL A 87 6.11 5.55 -5.97
N TYR A 88 6.05 6.16 -7.15
CA TYR A 88 4.90 6.06 -8.04
C TYR A 88 4.71 4.64 -8.60
N GLU A 89 5.79 3.95 -8.96
CA GLU A 89 5.74 2.55 -9.43
C GLU A 89 5.13 1.65 -8.37
N VAL A 90 5.57 1.76 -7.11
CA VAL A 90 5.01 0.97 -6.02
C VAL A 90 3.55 1.35 -5.77
N ALA A 91 3.24 2.64 -5.67
CA ALA A 91 1.87 3.10 -5.43
C ALA A 91 0.90 2.66 -6.53
N SER A 92 1.31 2.69 -7.80
CA SER A 92 0.46 2.32 -8.93
C SER A 92 0.34 0.81 -9.17
N PHE A 93 1.25 0.02 -8.60
CA PHE A 93 1.21 -1.44 -8.71
C PHE A 93 0.06 -2.07 -7.91
N TYR A 94 -0.23 -1.55 -6.73
CA TYR A 94 -1.23 -2.13 -5.85
C TYR A 94 -2.61 -1.51 -6.08
N ALA A 95 -3.61 -2.35 -6.36
CA ALA A 95 -5.00 -1.94 -6.57
C ALA A 95 -5.65 -1.29 -5.32
N HIS A 96 -5.00 -1.40 -4.16
CA HIS A 96 -5.47 -0.80 -2.91
C HIS A 96 -5.27 0.73 -2.90
N PHE A 97 -4.22 1.23 -3.55
CA PHE A 97 -3.88 2.65 -3.51
C PHE A 97 -4.62 3.47 -4.55
N ASP A 98 -5.14 4.59 -4.12
CA ASP A 98 -5.88 5.56 -4.93
C ASP A 98 -5.01 6.79 -5.21
N ILE A 99 -4.34 6.80 -6.36
CA ILE A 99 -3.53 7.94 -6.79
C ILE A 99 -4.43 9.02 -7.39
N VAL A 100 -4.29 10.25 -6.89
CA VAL A 100 -5.04 11.42 -7.37
C VAL A 100 -4.03 12.45 -7.89
N LEU A 101 -4.11 12.70 -9.20
CA LEU A 101 -3.26 13.70 -9.87
C LEU A 101 -3.86 15.11 -9.72
N ASP A 102 -3.06 16.12 -10.14
CA ASP A 102 -3.51 17.51 -10.07
C ASP A 102 -4.76 17.74 -10.93
N GLY A 103 -5.76 18.32 -10.33
CA GLY A 103 -7.04 18.61 -10.99
C GLY A 103 -8.04 17.44 -11.00
N GLU A 104 -7.65 16.27 -10.51
CA GLU A 104 -8.57 15.15 -10.32
C GLU A 104 -9.34 15.27 -8.99
N THR A 105 -10.55 14.72 -8.98
CA THR A 105 -11.40 14.68 -7.78
C THR A 105 -11.03 13.46 -6.93
N PRO A 106 -10.75 13.63 -5.62
CA PRO A 106 -10.54 12.51 -4.73
C PRO A 106 -11.74 11.56 -4.69
N PRO A 107 -11.53 10.27 -4.43
CA PRO A 107 -12.61 9.32 -4.27
C PRO A 107 -13.50 9.69 -3.06
N PRO A 108 -14.75 9.21 -3.03
CA PRO A 108 -15.58 9.28 -1.83
C PRO A 108 -14.89 8.65 -0.61
N PRO A 109 -15.29 9.05 0.62
CA PRO A 109 -14.60 8.59 1.84
C PRO A 109 -14.67 7.08 2.07
N VAL A 110 -15.65 6.40 1.51
CA VAL A 110 -15.79 4.94 1.64
C VAL A 110 -15.67 4.29 0.28
N THR A 111 -14.74 3.34 0.19
CA THR A 111 -14.61 2.47 -0.98
C THR A 111 -14.95 1.04 -0.63
N VAL A 112 -15.83 0.45 -1.41
CA VAL A 112 -16.14 -0.98 -1.41
C VAL A 112 -15.41 -1.63 -2.58
N ARG A 113 -14.52 -2.54 -2.28
CA ARG A 113 -13.78 -3.35 -3.26
C ARG A 113 -14.42 -4.72 -3.34
N VAL A 114 -14.87 -5.13 -4.49
CA VAL A 114 -15.45 -6.47 -4.72
C VAL A 114 -14.48 -7.29 -5.55
N CYS A 115 -14.13 -8.47 -5.05
CA CYS A 115 -13.24 -9.38 -5.76
C CYS A 115 -13.90 -9.87 -7.06
N ASP A 116 -13.22 -9.66 -8.20
CA ASP A 116 -13.67 -10.08 -9.54
C ASP A 116 -12.94 -11.32 -10.07
N SER A 117 -12.16 -12.00 -9.20
CA SER A 117 -11.46 -13.22 -9.58
C SER A 117 -12.44 -14.39 -9.72
N LEU A 118 -12.01 -15.40 -10.46
CA LEU A 118 -12.83 -16.49 -10.97
C LEU A 118 -13.80 -17.10 -9.95
N THR A 119 -13.31 -17.45 -8.76
CA THR A 119 -14.14 -18.07 -7.71
C THR A 119 -15.24 -17.13 -7.23
N CYS A 120 -14.92 -15.84 -7.02
CA CYS A 120 -15.89 -14.84 -6.60
C CYS A 120 -16.90 -14.51 -7.70
N ALA A 121 -16.46 -14.46 -8.96
CA ALA A 121 -17.36 -14.29 -10.11
C ALA A 121 -18.40 -15.41 -10.19
N PHE A 122 -17.97 -16.67 -10.08
CA PHE A 122 -18.89 -17.82 -10.02
C PHE A 122 -19.80 -17.83 -8.81
N SER A 123 -19.40 -17.19 -7.71
CA SER A 123 -20.17 -17.11 -6.47
C SER A 123 -21.08 -15.87 -6.40
N GLY A 124 -21.21 -15.09 -7.50
CA GLY A 124 -22.09 -13.94 -7.57
C GLY A 124 -21.40 -12.58 -7.40
N GLY A 125 -20.06 -12.51 -7.43
CA GLY A 125 -19.32 -11.26 -7.32
C GLY A 125 -19.66 -10.23 -8.41
N ASP A 126 -19.90 -10.67 -9.64
CA ASP A 126 -20.29 -9.78 -10.73
C ASP A 126 -21.68 -9.15 -10.49
N ALA A 127 -22.64 -9.92 -9.96
CA ALA A 127 -23.96 -9.41 -9.62
C ALA A 127 -23.89 -8.34 -8.51
N LEU A 128 -22.99 -8.52 -7.52
CA LEU A 128 -22.74 -7.50 -6.51
C LEU A 128 -22.16 -6.23 -7.11
N LEU A 129 -21.21 -6.33 -8.02
CA LEU A 129 -20.63 -5.17 -8.72
C LEU A 129 -21.65 -4.37 -9.50
N GLU A 130 -22.67 -5.04 -10.05
CA GLU A 130 -23.75 -4.40 -10.80
C GLU A 130 -24.79 -3.72 -9.88
N SER A 131 -25.16 -4.35 -8.76
CA SER A 131 -26.25 -3.86 -7.89
C SER A 131 -25.79 -2.81 -6.87
N LEU A 132 -24.62 -2.99 -6.26
CA LEU A 132 -24.13 -2.18 -5.14
C LEU A 132 -24.07 -0.65 -5.40
N PRO A 133 -23.69 -0.14 -6.57
CA PRO A 133 -23.69 1.31 -6.82
C PRO A 133 -25.06 1.97 -6.64
N ALA A 134 -26.12 1.28 -7.03
CA ALA A 134 -27.48 1.79 -6.86
C ALA A 134 -27.96 1.69 -5.40
N GLU A 135 -27.53 0.68 -4.68
CA GLU A 135 -27.95 0.42 -3.30
C GLU A 135 -27.20 1.31 -2.29
N LEU A 136 -25.89 1.55 -2.51
CA LEU A 136 -25.05 2.30 -1.58
C LEU A 136 -25.02 3.81 -1.83
N GLY A 137 -25.42 4.24 -3.03
CA GLY A 137 -25.47 5.66 -3.39
C GLY A 137 -24.13 6.28 -3.73
N ALA A 138 -24.11 7.58 -4.04
CA ALA A 138 -22.95 8.30 -4.57
C ALA A 138 -21.82 8.55 -3.56
N GLU A 139 -22.10 8.47 -2.28
CA GLU A 139 -21.12 8.68 -1.21
C GLU A 139 -20.22 7.45 -0.98
N VAL A 140 -20.50 6.34 -1.66
CA VAL A 140 -19.72 5.11 -1.58
C VAL A 140 -19.27 4.72 -2.98
N ARG A 141 -17.96 4.56 -3.13
CA ARG A 141 -17.38 4.09 -4.38
C ARG A 141 -17.34 2.56 -4.39
N VAL A 142 -17.87 1.93 -5.43
CA VAL A 142 -17.76 0.48 -5.65
C VAL A 142 -16.80 0.22 -6.79
N VAL A 143 -15.79 -0.60 -6.55
CA VAL A 143 -14.75 -0.92 -7.54
C VAL A 143 -14.44 -2.42 -7.59
N ARG A 144 -13.98 -2.87 -8.74
CA ARG A 144 -13.40 -4.21 -8.90
C ARG A 144 -12.07 -4.30 -8.18
N ALA A 145 -11.77 -5.46 -7.62
CA ALA A 145 -10.51 -5.72 -6.97
C ALA A 145 -9.97 -7.11 -7.33
N PRO A 146 -8.64 -7.29 -7.35
CA PRO A 146 -8.03 -8.59 -7.55
C PRO A 146 -8.34 -9.53 -6.38
N CYS A 147 -7.93 -10.79 -6.53
CA CYS A 147 -8.14 -11.81 -5.50
C CYS A 147 -7.56 -11.39 -4.15
N MET A 148 -8.39 -11.43 -3.12
CA MET A 148 -8.04 -11.08 -1.73
C MET A 148 -7.54 -12.29 -0.93
N GLY A 149 -7.32 -13.46 -1.58
CA GLY A 149 -6.82 -14.66 -0.94
C GLY A 149 -7.83 -15.42 -0.07
N ARG A 150 -9.14 -15.10 -0.17
CA ARG A 150 -10.22 -15.65 0.67
C ARG A 150 -11.24 -16.41 -0.18
N CYS A 151 -10.75 -17.25 -1.08
CA CYS A 151 -11.60 -17.98 -2.04
C CYS A 151 -12.54 -19.00 -1.39
N ASP A 152 -12.20 -19.46 -0.20
CA ASP A 152 -13.00 -20.39 0.62
C ASP A 152 -14.28 -19.73 1.18
N THR A 153 -14.32 -18.40 1.23
CA THR A 153 -15.46 -17.61 1.71
C THR A 153 -16.09 -16.74 0.62
N ALA A 154 -15.90 -17.15 -0.66
CA ALA A 154 -16.44 -16.42 -1.80
C ALA A 154 -17.99 -16.32 -1.76
N PRO A 155 -18.57 -15.21 -2.31
CA PRO A 155 -17.89 -14.03 -2.85
C PRO A 155 -17.35 -13.15 -1.72
N VAL A 156 -16.27 -12.39 -1.99
CA VAL A 156 -15.62 -11.54 -0.98
C VAL A 156 -15.63 -10.10 -1.43
N ALA A 157 -15.92 -9.22 -0.49
CA ALA A 157 -15.75 -7.77 -0.65
C ALA A 157 -14.90 -7.22 0.50
N GLU A 158 -14.38 -6.01 0.32
CA GLU A 158 -13.69 -5.24 1.35
C GLU A 158 -14.31 -3.84 1.44
N VAL A 159 -14.65 -3.41 2.65
CA VAL A 159 -15.14 -2.07 2.95
C VAL A 159 -14.07 -1.35 3.77
N GLY A 160 -13.39 -0.38 3.16
CA GLY A 160 -12.18 0.18 3.76
C GLY A 160 -11.09 -0.88 3.87
N HIS A 161 -10.81 -1.33 5.08
CA HIS A 161 -9.87 -2.43 5.39
C HIS A 161 -10.56 -3.68 5.95
N ARG A 162 -11.89 -3.68 6.03
CA ARG A 162 -12.65 -4.78 6.60
C ARG A 162 -13.18 -5.70 5.50
N HIS A 163 -12.74 -6.96 5.52
CA HIS A 163 -13.27 -7.99 4.64
C HIS A 163 -14.70 -8.39 5.04
N VAL A 164 -15.50 -8.66 4.03
CA VAL A 164 -16.86 -9.21 4.15
C VAL A 164 -16.85 -10.54 3.42
N ASP A 165 -16.87 -11.61 4.19
CA ASP A 165 -16.93 -13.00 3.71
C ASP A 165 -18.37 -13.37 3.34
N HIS A 166 -18.56 -14.27 2.37
CA HIS A 166 -19.86 -14.63 1.83
C HIS A 166 -20.71 -13.38 1.56
N ALA A 167 -20.07 -12.41 0.89
CA ALA A 167 -20.57 -11.06 0.73
C ALA A 167 -21.93 -11.04 0.02
N SER A 168 -22.85 -10.27 0.58
CA SER A 168 -24.15 -9.92 0.00
C SER A 168 -24.31 -8.41 0.07
N ALA A 169 -25.24 -7.86 -0.72
CA ALA A 169 -25.54 -6.43 -0.68
C ALA A 169 -25.89 -5.97 0.74
N ASP A 170 -26.72 -6.74 1.46
CA ASP A 170 -27.10 -6.44 2.84
C ASP A 170 -25.91 -6.45 3.80
N SER A 171 -25.04 -7.46 3.72
CA SER A 171 -23.88 -7.54 4.62
C SER A 171 -22.86 -6.43 4.36
N ILE A 172 -22.65 -6.04 3.11
CA ILE A 172 -21.80 -4.92 2.71
C ILE A 172 -22.43 -3.60 3.21
N ALA A 173 -23.72 -3.38 2.96
CA ALA A 173 -24.43 -2.19 3.41
C ALA A 173 -24.38 -2.04 4.94
N ALA A 174 -24.53 -3.12 5.69
CA ALA A 174 -24.41 -3.13 7.14
C ALA A 174 -23.02 -2.69 7.61
N VAL A 175 -21.95 -3.14 6.96
CA VAL A 175 -20.59 -2.70 7.28
C VAL A 175 -20.38 -1.22 6.95
N VAL A 176 -20.83 -0.76 5.78
CA VAL A 176 -20.78 0.66 5.39
C VAL A 176 -21.50 1.53 6.44
N GLN A 177 -22.73 1.18 6.82
CA GLN A 177 -23.53 1.93 7.79
C GLN A 177 -22.94 1.90 9.20
N SER A 178 -22.26 0.84 9.58
CA SER A 178 -21.67 0.69 10.92
C SER A 178 -20.51 1.65 11.17
N GLY A 179 -19.87 2.19 10.12
CA GLY A 179 -18.63 2.96 10.20
C GLY A 179 -17.40 2.17 10.68
N LYS A 180 -17.53 0.85 10.88
CA LYS A 180 -16.45 -0.02 11.34
C LYS A 180 -15.70 -0.60 10.14
N HIS A 181 -14.86 0.20 9.54
CA HIS A 181 -14.15 -0.13 8.30
C HIS A 181 -12.75 -0.77 8.54
N HIS A 182 -12.38 -1.05 9.78
CA HIS A 182 -11.17 -1.78 10.12
C HIS A 182 -11.48 -3.20 10.58
N PRO A 183 -10.59 -4.16 10.33
CA PRO A 183 -10.76 -5.52 10.81
C PRO A 183 -10.71 -5.56 12.34
N GLU A 184 -11.52 -6.43 12.93
CA GLU A 184 -11.38 -6.76 14.34
C GLU A 184 -10.18 -7.69 14.51
N VAL A 185 -9.23 -7.33 15.38
CA VAL A 185 -8.10 -8.19 15.70
C VAL A 185 -8.61 -9.32 16.58
N PRO A 186 -8.53 -10.58 16.15
CA PRO A 186 -8.98 -11.70 16.96
C PRO A 186 -8.10 -11.86 18.20
N GLU A 187 -8.62 -12.52 19.22
CA GLU A 187 -7.83 -12.90 20.37
C GLU A 187 -6.65 -13.76 19.91
N HIS A 188 -5.45 -13.42 20.36
CA HIS A 188 -4.21 -14.06 19.94
C HIS A 188 -3.21 -14.15 21.08
N ILE A 189 -2.33 -15.15 20.99
CA ILE A 189 -1.20 -15.30 21.91
C ILE A 189 -0.11 -14.31 21.49
N ARG A 190 0.32 -13.45 22.40
CA ARG A 190 1.42 -12.51 22.18
C ARG A 190 2.77 -13.22 22.28
N PHE A 191 3.82 -12.55 21.79
CA PHE A 191 5.18 -13.09 21.73
C PHE A 191 5.67 -13.68 23.05
N ASP A 192 5.53 -12.96 24.16
CA ASP A 192 6.04 -13.40 25.46
C ASP A 192 5.35 -14.69 25.92
N ALA A 193 4.02 -14.73 25.87
CA ALA A 193 3.25 -15.93 26.24
C ALA A 193 3.54 -17.11 25.28
N TYR A 194 3.74 -16.85 23.99
CA TYR A 194 4.14 -17.89 23.04
C TYR A 194 5.53 -18.44 23.34
N ALA A 195 6.49 -17.57 23.64
CA ALA A 195 7.86 -17.96 23.98
C ALA A 195 7.93 -18.73 25.30
N GLU A 196 7.17 -18.31 26.34
CA GLU A 196 7.06 -19.01 27.63
C GLU A 196 6.47 -20.42 27.50
N ASN A 197 5.53 -20.61 26.57
CA ASN A 197 4.92 -21.92 26.28
C ASN A 197 5.75 -22.78 25.29
N GLY A 198 7.04 -22.51 25.13
CA GLY A 198 7.95 -23.28 24.29
C GLY A 198 7.99 -22.84 22.83
N GLY A 199 7.39 -21.70 22.50
CA GLY A 199 7.50 -21.10 21.17
C GLY A 199 8.95 -20.75 20.82
N TYR A 200 9.28 -20.86 19.55
CA TYR A 200 10.63 -20.64 19.00
C TYR A 200 11.75 -21.53 19.56
N THR A 201 11.43 -22.62 20.28
CA THR A 201 12.44 -23.53 20.86
C THR A 201 13.33 -24.12 19.76
N LEU A 202 12.74 -24.56 18.66
CA LEU A 202 13.51 -25.09 17.50
C LEU A 202 14.42 -24.00 16.90
N LEU A 203 13.91 -22.81 16.67
CA LEU A 203 14.71 -21.69 16.17
C LEU A 203 15.89 -21.39 17.09
N ARG A 204 15.66 -21.33 18.40
CA ARG A 204 16.75 -21.13 19.39
C ARG A 204 17.80 -22.22 19.31
N SER A 205 17.38 -23.51 19.22
CA SER A 205 18.32 -24.61 19.10
C SER A 205 19.18 -24.56 17.82
N CYS A 206 18.66 -24.00 16.74
CA CYS A 206 19.43 -23.76 15.53
C CYS A 206 20.41 -22.58 15.70
N LEU A 207 19.96 -21.49 16.31
CA LEU A 207 20.80 -20.30 16.55
C LEU A 207 21.95 -20.60 17.54
N ASP A 208 21.70 -21.44 18.54
CA ASP A 208 22.67 -21.87 19.54
C ASP A 208 23.61 -22.99 19.01
N GLY A 209 23.37 -23.47 17.78
CA GLY A 209 24.17 -24.54 17.16
C GLY A 209 23.89 -25.93 17.72
N ALA A 210 22.88 -26.10 18.57
CA ALA A 210 22.46 -27.42 19.10
C ALA A 210 21.78 -28.28 18.02
N ARG A 211 21.28 -27.66 16.96
CA ARG A 211 20.72 -28.33 15.79
C ARG A 211 21.25 -27.63 14.53
N SER A 212 21.76 -28.41 13.58
CA SER A 212 22.23 -27.87 12.31
C SER A 212 21.06 -27.54 11.37
N VAL A 213 21.31 -26.71 10.37
CA VAL A 213 20.35 -26.45 9.29
C VAL A 213 20.08 -27.70 8.49
N ASP A 214 21.12 -28.54 8.28
CA ASP A 214 21.00 -29.81 7.53
C ASP A 214 20.05 -30.79 8.25
N ASP A 215 20.12 -30.90 9.58
CA ASP A 215 19.19 -31.72 10.37
C ASP A 215 17.74 -31.26 10.22
N VAL A 216 17.52 -29.95 10.08
CA VAL A 216 16.17 -29.41 9.85
C VAL A 216 15.69 -29.73 8.44
N ILE A 217 16.55 -29.58 7.44
CA ILE A 217 16.24 -29.92 6.03
C ILE A 217 15.92 -31.42 5.92
N GLU A 218 16.77 -32.29 6.47
CA GLU A 218 16.54 -33.75 6.48
C GLU A 218 15.18 -34.09 7.13
N SER A 219 14.87 -33.48 8.27
CA SER A 219 13.57 -33.67 8.94
C SER A 219 12.38 -33.24 8.08
N MET A 220 12.53 -32.16 7.30
CA MET A 220 11.50 -31.68 6.38
C MET A 220 11.35 -32.61 5.19
N GLU A 221 12.44 -33.11 4.62
CA GLU A 221 12.42 -34.11 3.53
C GLU A 221 11.77 -35.43 3.97
N ASP A 222 12.16 -35.91 5.13
CA ASP A 222 11.61 -37.14 5.72
C ASP A 222 10.10 -37.03 6.03
N SER A 223 9.63 -35.86 6.42
CA SER A 223 8.22 -35.60 6.68
C SER A 223 7.35 -35.74 5.43
N ARG A 224 7.95 -35.61 4.22
CA ARG A 224 7.27 -35.57 2.92
C ARG A 224 6.19 -34.50 2.83
N LEU A 225 6.28 -33.47 3.68
CA LEU A 225 5.36 -32.33 3.65
C LEU A 225 5.51 -31.58 2.32
N ARG A 226 4.40 -31.36 1.63
CA ARG A 226 4.37 -30.67 0.34
C ARG A 226 3.33 -29.57 0.36
N GLY A 227 3.60 -28.53 -0.45
CA GLY A 227 2.61 -27.50 -0.71
C GLY A 227 1.42 -28.06 -1.49
N LEU A 228 0.21 -27.56 -1.20
CA LEU A 228 -1.02 -27.92 -1.91
C LEU A 228 -1.18 -27.16 -3.25
N GLY A 229 -0.29 -26.23 -3.56
CA GLY A 229 -0.33 -25.39 -4.75
C GLY A 229 0.21 -26.00 -6.04
N GLY A 230 0.54 -27.30 -6.06
CA GLY A 230 1.00 -28.00 -7.26
C GLY A 230 2.47 -27.80 -7.63
N ALA A 231 3.25 -27.07 -6.84
CA ALA A 231 4.69 -26.86 -7.02
C ALA A 231 5.55 -27.79 -6.14
N GLY A 232 4.94 -28.73 -5.42
CA GLY A 232 5.60 -29.65 -4.52
C GLY A 232 5.85 -31.03 -5.10
#